data_aac30c7b429d36ca45c1676676603071
#
_entry.id   aac30c7b429d36ca45c1676676603071
#
_cell.length_a   1.000
_cell.length_b   1.000
_cell.length_c   1.000
_cell.angle_alpha   90.00
_cell.angle_beta   90.00
_cell.angle_gamma   90.00
#
_symmetry.space_group_name_H-M   'P 1'
#
loop_
_entity.id
_entity.type
_entity.pdbx_description
1 polymer ?
#
loop_
_entity_poly.entity_id
_entity_poly.type
_entity_poly.pdbx_seq_one_letter_code
_entity_poly.pdbx_strand_id
1 'polypeptide(L)'
;HDFDGYFMGYGYINTNSKITLRLLARRKDTVIDEAFFEQRVRDAWNYRKETIDTSSCRLIFGEADFLPGIVIDKFSDVLVVESLALGIDKWKLVIIDALKKVLAEDGIVIRGVYERSDAKVRLQEGMERYKGFIGEPFDTKVEIVENGVHYMVDVEDGQKTGFFLDQKNNRAAIHRFCKDKKVLDCFT
;
A
#
# COMPACT_ATOMS: atom_id res chain seq x y z
N HIS A 1 26.72 8.98 -2.89
CA HIS A 1 27.79 9.50 -2.05
C HIS A 1 27.47 10.96 -1.71
N ASP A 2 28.01 11.44 -0.58
CA ASP A 2 27.99 12.87 -0.28
C ASP A 2 29.09 13.62 -1.03
N PHE A 3 29.27 14.94 -0.73
CA PHE A 3 30.25 15.79 -1.37
C PHE A 3 31.71 15.30 -1.12
N ASP A 4 31.97 14.71 0.03
CA ASP A 4 33.30 14.20 0.44
C ASP A 4 33.54 12.76 -0.02
N GLY A 5 32.60 12.17 -0.78
CA GLY A 5 32.70 10.82 -1.31
C GLY A 5 32.27 9.72 -0.35
N TYR A 6 31.70 10.03 0.82
CA TYR A 6 31.15 9.03 1.73
C TYR A 6 29.89 8.40 1.14
N PHE A 7 29.79 7.08 1.30
CA PHE A 7 28.64 6.33 0.86
C PHE A 7 27.40 6.69 1.69
N MET A 8 26.36 7.21 1.06
CA MET A 8 25.09 7.60 1.69
C MET A 8 24.02 6.50 1.63
N GLY A 9 24.04 5.71 0.57
CA GLY A 9 23.06 4.66 0.34
C GLY A 9 22.83 4.38 -1.14
N TYR A 10 21.98 3.38 -1.38
CA TYR A 10 21.38 3.10 -2.69
C TYR A 10 19.97 3.67 -2.74
N GLY A 11 19.58 4.14 -3.90
CA GLY A 11 18.25 4.67 -4.13
C GLY A 11 18.00 4.87 -5.63
N TYR A 12 16.91 5.51 -5.94
CA TYR A 12 16.61 5.91 -7.30
C TYR A 12 16.48 7.42 -7.42
N ILE A 13 16.82 7.91 -8.59
CA ILE A 13 16.80 9.31 -8.94
C ILE A 13 15.74 9.57 -10.02
N ASN A 14 15.00 10.67 -9.86
CA ASN A 14 14.09 11.17 -10.87
C ASN A 14 14.21 12.70 -10.92
N THR A 15 14.81 13.21 -11.97
CA THR A 15 15.06 14.66 -12.15
C THR A 15 13.79 15.46 -12.45
N ASN A 16 12.70 14.81 -12.84
CA ASN A 16 11.39 15.44 -13.03
C ASN A 16 10.65 15.64 -11.69
N SER A 17 11.02 14.88 -10.67
CA SER A 17 10.37 14.91 -9.37
C SER A 17 10.88 16.05 -8.50
N LYS A 18 10.01 16.64 -7.69
CA LYS A 18 10.41 17.57 -6.60
C LYS A 18 11.26 16.87 -5.54
N ILE A 19 11.03 15.57 -5.32
CA ILE A 19 11.88 14.72 -4.49
C ILE A 19 12.79 13.92 -5.43
N THR A 20 13.88 14.53 -5.81
CA THR A 20 14.79 14.02 -6.84
C THR A 20 15.41 12.67 -6.47
N LEU A 21 15.71 12.44 -5.20
CA LEU A 21 16.36 11.22 -4.71
C LEU A 21 15.52 10.55 -3.61
N ARG A 22 15.26 9.26 -3.76
CA ARG A 22 14.64 8.43 -2.71
C ARG A 22 15.55 7.26 -2.37
N LEU A 23 15.93 7.15 -1.09
CA LEU A 23 16.81 6.09 -0.60
C LEU A 23 16.03 4.79 -0.36
N LEU A 24 16.60 3.68 -0.78
CA LEU A 24 16.11 2.32 -0.53
C LEU A 24 16.93 1.60 0.56
N ALA A 25 18.25 1.78 0.55
CA ALA A 25 19.12 1.12 1.52
C ALA A 25 20.31 2.02 1.88
N ARG A 26 20.81 1.88 3.13
CA ARG A 26 21.94 2.65 3.64
C ARG A 26 23.22 1.82 3.79
N ARG A 27 23.14 0.52 3.65
CA ARG A 27 24.30 -0.39 3.78
C ARG A 27 24.97 -0.56 2.43
N LYS A 28 26.30 -0.48 2.41
CA LYS A 28 27.13 -0.56 1.20
C LYS A 28 27.10 -1.95 0.55
N ASP A 29 26.87 -2.99 1.35
CA ASP A 29 26.80 -4.38 0.93
C ASP A 29 25.41 -4.83 0.45
N THR A 30 24.44 -3.91 0.40
CA THR A 30 23.07 -4.22 -0.05
C THR A 30 23.04 -4.38 -1.57
N VAL A 31 22.43 -5.48 -2.03
CA VAL A 31 22.05 -5.69 -3.42
C VAL A 31 20.56 -5.39 -3.55
N ILE A 32 20.19 -4.55 -4.51
CA ILE A 32 18.78 -4.21 -4.77
C ILE A 32 18.28 -5.16 -5.87
N ASP A 33 17.69 -6.26 -5.44
CA ASP A 33 17.15 -7.34 -6.26
C ASP A 33 15.78 -7.81 -5.73
N GLU A 34 15.26 -8.91 -6.27
CA GLU A 34 13.99 -9.49 -5.85
C GLU A 34 14.00 -9.91 -4.37
N ALA A 35 15.13 -10.48 -3.89
CA ALA A 35 15.27 -10.90 -2.51
C ALA A 35 15.25 -9.70 -1.54
N PHE A 36 15.82 -8.57 -1.94
CA PHE A 36 15.73 -7.32 -1.18
C PHE A 36 14.27 -6.88 -1.00
N PHE A 37 13.48 -6.88 -2.07
CA PHE A 37 12.08 -6.48 -1.98
C PHE A 37 11.23 -7.50 -1.22
N GLU A 38 11.50 -8.80 -1.38
CA GLU A 38 10.84 -9.84 -0.59
C GLU A 38 11.10 -9.64 0.92
N GLN A 39 12.34 -9.32 1.32
CA GLN A 39 12.65 -9.05 2.72
C GLN A 39 11.92 -7.81 3.24
N ARG A 40 11.85 -6.71 2.47
CA ARG A 40 11.11 -5.50 2.85
C ARG A 40 9.62 -5.76 3.06
N VAL A 41 9.03 -6.52 2.16
CA VAL A 41 7.63 -6.96 2.25
C VAL A 41 7.40 -7.83 3.47
N ARG A 42 8.30 -8.77 3.75
CA ARG A 42 8.24 -9.67 4.92
C ARG A 42 8.33 -8.89 6.23
N ASP A 43 9.24 -7.93 6.31
CA ASP A 43 9.38 -7.07 7.48
C ASP A 43 8.11 -6.26 7.72
N ALA A 44 7.55 -5.66 6.68
CA ALA A 44 6.30 -4.92 6.74
C ALA A 44 5.13 -5.81 7.18
N TRP A 45 5.00 -7.02 6.62
CA TRP A 45 3.95 -7.97 6.98
C TRP A 45 4.07 -8.43 8.43
N ASN A 46 5.27 -8.81 8.87
CA ASN A 46 5.51 -9.23 10.26
C ASN A 46 5.15 -8.11 11.24
N TYR A 47 5.53 -6.87 10.95
CA TYR A 47 5.14 -5.73 11.77
C TYR A 47 3.61 -5.56 11.88
N ARG A 48 2.86 -5.74 10.78
CA ARG A 48 1.38 -5.66 10.79
C ARG A 48 0.78 -6.77 11.64
N LYS A 49 1.28 -8.00 11.50
CA LYS A 49 0.78 -9.14 12.31
C LYS A 49 0.89 -8.89 13.82
N GLU A 50 1.93 -8.19 14.25
CA GLU A 50 2.17 -7.90 15.67
C GLU A 50 1.36 -6.70 16.19
N THR A 51 0.97 -5.78 15.32
CA THR A 51 0.48 -4.46 15.75
C THR A 51 -0.98 -4.18 15.46
N ILE A 52 -1.56 -4.81 14.43
CA ILE A 52 -2.94 -4.51 13.98
C ILE A 52 -3.69 -5.77 13.56
N ASP A 53 -5.00 -5.63 13.40
CA ASP A 53 -5.82 -6.61 12.69
C ASP A 53 -5.51 -6.55 11.19
N THR A 54 -5.08 -7.69 10.65
CA THR A 54 -4.62 -7.83 9.27
C THR A 54 -5.68 -8.34 8.31
N SER A 55 -6.93 -8.50 8.74
CA SER A 55 -8.05 -8.91 7.87
C SER A 55 -8.22 -7.94 6.69
N SER A 56 -8.15 -6.63 6.97
CA SER A 56 -8.06 -5.55 5.99
C SER A 56 -7.21 -4.43 6.57
N CYS A 57 -6.10 -4.11 5.91
CA CYS A 57 -5.11 -3.17 6.45
C CYS A 57 -4.21 -2.59 5.37
N ARG A 58 -3.53 -1.49 5.69
CA ARG A 58 -2.41 -0.99 4.89
C ARG A 58 -1.20 -1.88 5.10
N LEU A 59 -0.84 -2.67 4.08
CA LEU A 59 0.32 -3.57 4.11
C LEU A 59 1.63 -2.82 3.92
N ILE A 60 1.69 -1.95 2.92
CA ILE A 60 2.88 -1.15 2.61
C ILE A 60 2.51 0.32 2.68
N PHE A 61 3.32 1.10 3.40
CA PHE A 61 3.13 2.54 3.55
C PHE A 61 4.41 3.31 3.19
N GLY A 62 4.83 3.23 1.94
CA GLY A 62 5.90 4.05 1.38
C GLY A 62 7.17 4.06 2.21
N GLU A 63 7.60 5.23 2.60
CA GLU A 63 8.82 5.50 3.36
C GLU A 63 8.83 4.84 4.74
N ALA A 64 7.66 4.65 5.37
CA ALA A 64 7.55 4.02 6.67
C ALA A 64 7.98 2.54 6.64
N ASP A 65 7.81 1.88 5.48
CA ASP A 65 8.22 0.49 5.27
C ASP A 65 9.48 0.39 4.38
N PHE A 66 10.20 1.49 4.22
CA PHE A 66 11.41 1.57 3.40
C PHE A 66 11.21 1.18 1.92
N LEU A 67 9.99 1.41 1.42
CA LEU A 67 9.57 1.24 0.03
C LEU A 67 9.00 2.57 -0.51
N PRO A 68 9.81 3.63 -0.61
CA PRO A 68 9.35 4.98 -0.86
C PRO A 68 8.54 5.08 -2.17
N GLY A 69 7.37 5.71 -2.07
CA GLY A 69 6.52 6.00 -3.22
C GLY A 69 5.57 4.89 -3.64
N ILE A 70 5.44 3.79 -2.88
CA ILE A 70 4.39 2.77 -3.11
C ILE A 70 3.52 2.60 -1.86
N VAL A 71 2.23 2.49 -2.06
CA VAL A 71 1.26 2.14 -1.03
C VAL A 71 0.50 0.91 -1.48
N ILE A 72 0.32 -0.05 -0.59
CA ILE A 72 -0.46 -1.25 -0.87
C ILE A 72 -1.41 -1.52 0.29
N ASP A 73 -2.70 -1.49 -0.01
CA ASP A 73 -3.76 -1.82 0.91
C ASP A 73 -4.32 -3.22 0.62
N LYS A 74 -4.62 -3.96 1.65
CA LYS A 74 -5.28 -5.27 1.58
C LYS A 74 -6.71 -5.11 2.05
N PHE A 75 -7.66 -5.49 1.21
CA PHE A 75 -9.07 -5.62 1.53
C PHE A 75 -9.47 -7.10 1.42
N SER A 76 -9.60 -7.78 2.56
CA SER A 76 -9.85 -9.22 2.60
C SER A 76 -8.82 -10.01 1.77
N ASP A 77 -9.17 -10.50 0.60
CA ASP A 77 -8.35 -11.29 -0.32
C ASP A 77 -7.89 -10.50 -1.58
N VAL A 78 -8.05 -9.19 -1.56
CA VAL A 78 -7.67 -8.30 -2.69
C VAL A 78 -6.59 -7.32 -2.26
N LEU A 79 -5.62 -7.07 -3.13
CA LEU A 79 -4.64 -5.98 -2.97
C LEU A 79 -5.00 -4.80 -3.85
N VAL A 80 -4.88 -3.60 -3.29
CA VAL A 80 -4.97 -2.35 -4.04
C VAL A 80 -3.64 -1.63 -3.95
N VAL A 81 -3.06 -1.33 -5.12
CA VAL A 81 -1.72 -0.79 -5.25
C VAL A 81 -1.77 0.64 -5.76
N GLU A 82 -1.08 1.54 -5.11
CA GLU A 82 -0.85 2.90 -5.56
C GLU A 82 0.65 3.13 -5.70
N SER A 83 1.15 3.28 -6.93
CA SER A 83 2.55 3.55 -7.24
C SER A 83 2.72 5.01 -7.65
N LEU A 84 3.44 5.79 -6.85
CA LEU A 84 3.50 7.24 -6.93
C LEU A 84 4.84 7.80 -7.39
N ALA A 85 5.88 6.96 -7.50
CA ALA A 85 7.22 7.40 -7.88
C ALA A 85 7.83 6.50 -8.95
N LEU A 86 8.52 7.11 -9.93
CA LEU A 86 9.04 6.43 -11.13
C LEU A 86 9.96 5.25 -10.81
N GLY A 87 10.83 5.41 -9.80
CA GLY A 87 11.80 4.36 -9.47
C GLY A 87 11.14 3.11 -8.91
N ILE A 88 10.18 3.25 -8.01
CA ILE A 88 9.48 2.11 -7.41
C ILE A 88 8.44 1.50 -8.38
N ASP A 89 7.92 2.30 -9.31
CA ASP A 89 6.98 1.81 -10.34
C ASP A 89 7.60 0.68 -11.18
N LYS A 90 8.90 0.73 -11.42
CA LYS A 90 9.65 -0.33 -12.12
C LYS A 90 9.71 -1.65 -11.36
N TRP A 91 9.62 -1.60 -10.03
CA TRP A 91 9.67 -2.76 -9.16
C TRP A 91 8.30 -3.21 -8.67
N LYS A 92 7.25 -2.51 -9.07
CA LYS A 92 5.89 -2.73 -8.62
C LYS A 92 5.45 -4.20 -8.71
N LEU A 93 5.66 -4.84 -9.85
CA LEU A 93 5.26 -6.24 -10.07
C LEU A 93 6.07 -7.19 -9.18
N VAL A 94 7.37 -6.98 -9.03
CA VAL A 94 8.23 -7.76 -8.11
C VAL A 94 7.74 -7.65 -6.66
N ILE A 95 7.36 -6.45 -6.23
CA ILE A 95 6.84 -6.22 -4.88
C ILE A 95 5.49 -6.91 -4.69
N ILE A 96 4.60 -6.88 -5.69
CA ILE A 96 3.31 -7.57 -5.66
C ILE A 96 3.49 -9.09 -5.57
N ASP A 97 4.39 -9.66 -6.37
CA ASP A 97 4.66 -11.10 -6.36
C ASP A 97 5.29 -11.54 -5.04
N ALA A 98 6.21 -10.74 -4.50
CA ALA A 98 6.77 -10.95 -3.16
C ALA A 98 5.68 -10.91 -2.08
N LEU A 99 4.73 -9.96 -2.14
CA LEU A 99 3.59 -9.90 -1.22
C LEU A 99 2.71 -11.14 -1.30
N LYS A 100 2.33 -11.57 -2.51
CA LYS A 100 1.54 -12.79 -2.71
C LYS A 100 2.25 -14.01 -2.10
N LYS A 101 3.56 -14.14 -2.33
CA LYS A 101 4.38 -15.22 -1.79
C LYS A 101 4.41 -15.20 -0.25
N VAL A 102 4.73 -14.05 0.35
CA VAL A 102 4.84 -13.91 1.81
C VAL A 102 3.49 -14.12 2.51
N LEU A 103 2.39 -13.63 1.93
CA LEU A 103 1.04 -13.85 2.47
C LEU A 103 0.61 -15.31 2.36
N ALA A 104 0.99 -16.01 1.27
CA ALA A 104 0.69 -17.42 1.08
C ALA A 104 1.37 -18.32 2.12
N GLU A 105 2.54 -17.96 2.66
CA GLU A 105 3.20 -18.66 3.75
C GLU A 105 2.34 -18.72 5.03
N ASP A 106 1.50 -17.68 5.25
CA ASP A 106 0.54 -17.61 6.35
C ASP A 106 -0.88 -18.09 5.92
N GLY A 107 -1.00 -18.79 4.78
CA GLY A 107 -2.27 -19.34 4.28
C GLY A 107 -3.20 -18.31 3.65
N ILE A 108 -2.75 -17.09 3.39
CA ILE A 108 -3.56 -16.03 2.78
C ILE A 108 -3.38 -16.05 1.26
N VAL A 109 -4.44 -16.41 0.55
CA VAL A 109 -4.46 -16.41 -0.92
C VAL A 109 -5.07 -15.11 -1.43
N ILE A 110 -4.32 -14.39 -2.24
CA ILE A 110 -4.79 -13.14 -2.87
C ILE A 110 -5.51 -13.49 -4.18
N ARG A 111 -6.81 -13.18 -4.24
CA ARG A 111 -7.69 -13.39 -5.38
C ARG A 111 -7.37 -12.47 -6.56
N GLY A 112 -7.01 -11.22 -6.26
CA GLY A 112 -6.78 -10.26 -7.29
C GLY A 112 -6.01 -9.02 -6.84
N VAL A 113 -5.51 -8.27 -7.81
CA VAL A 113 -4.79 -7.01 -7.58
C VAL A 113 -5.36 -5.92 -8.48
N TYR A 114 -5.69 -4.78 -7.89
CA TYR A 114 -6.16 -3.60 -8.59
C TYR A 114 -5.20 -2.43 -8.40
N GLU A 115 -4.86 -1.72 -9.46
CA GLU A 115 -3.99 -0.56 -9.40
C GLU A 115 -4.81 0.74 -9.40
N ARG A 116 -4.55 1.59 -8.42
CA ARG A 116 -5.12 2.94 -8.26
C ARG A 116 -4.03 4.01 -8.35
N SER A 117 -3.19 3.91 -9.36
CA SER A 117 -2.11 4.87 -9.65
C SER A 117 -2.61 6.07 -10.47
N ASP A 118 -3.78 6.60 -10.13
CA ASP A 118 -4.43 7.70 -10.85
C ASP A 118 -4.25 9.07 -10.18
N ALA A 119 -3.41 9.16 -9.16
CA ALA A 119 -3.08 10.41 -8.49
C ALA A 119 -2.29 11.39 -9.39
N LYS A 120 -2.59 12.70 -9.26
CA LYS A 120 -1.96 13.76 -10.06
C LYS A 120 -0.43 13.84 -9.89
N VAL A 121 0.09 13.37 -8.75
CA VAL A 121 1.53 13.38 -8.49
C VAL A 121 2.32 12.55 -9.50
N ARG A 122 1.74 11.52 -10.11
CA ARG A 122 2.39 10.72 -11.15
C ARG A 122 2.82 11.56 -12.37
N LEU A 123 2.03 12.55 -12.75
CA LEU A 123 2.38 13.46 -13.84
C LEU A 123 3.63 14.28 -13.50
N GLN A 124 3.81 14.65 -12.22
CA GLN A 124 5.00 15.35 -11.75
C GLN A 124 6.25 14.45 -11.70
N GLU A 125 6.03 13.14 -11.59
CA GLU A 125 7.09 12.12 -11.67
C GLU A 125 7.43 11.74 -13.13
N GLY A 126 6.74 12.30 -14.12
CA GLY A 126 6.90 11.95 -15.53
C GLY A 126 6.23 10.64 -15.95
N MET A 127 5.23 10.21 -15.19
CA MET A 127 4.46 8.99 -15.44
C MET A 127 3.02 9.32 -15.81
N GLU A 128 2.41 8.46 -16.61
CA GLU A 128 0.97 8.52 -16.86
C GLU A 128 0.16 8.05 -15.64
N ARG A 129 -1.04 8.58 -15.52
CA ARG A 129 -2.02 8.08 -14.54
C ARG A 129 -2.56 6.74 -15.03
N TYR A 130 -2.72 5.80 -14.11
CA TYR A 130 -3.22 4.47 -14.44
C TYR A 130 -4.22 3.98 -13.39
N LYS A 131 -5.27 3.30 -13.85
CA LYS A 131 -6.27 2.61 -13.03
C LYS A 131 -6.68 1.35 -13.76
N GLY A 132 -6.63 0.19 -13.10
CA GLY A 132 -7.00 -1.07 -13.73
C GLY A 132 -6.50 -2.31 -12.99
N PHE A 133 -6.83 -3.47 -13.54
CA PHE A 133 -6.40 -4.76 -13.00
C PHE A 133 -4.92 -5.04 -13.28
N ILE A 134 -4.25 -5.67 -12.32
CA ILE A 134 -2.96 -6.31 -12.51
C ILE A 134 -3.19 -7.82 -12.55
N GLY A 135 -3.13 -8.41 -13.72
CA GLY A 135 -3.52 -9.80 -14.00
C GLY A 135 -4.98 -9.94 -14.38
N GLU A 136 -5.61 -11.04 -13.99
CA GLU A 136 -6.98 -11.35 -14.37
C GLU A 136 -8.00 -10.43 -13.69
N PRO A 137 -9.05 -9.99 -14.40
CA PRO A 137 -10.15 -9.23 -13.83
C PRO A 137 -10.92 -10.02 -12.76
N PHE A 138 -11.44 -9.31 -11.77
CA PHE A 138 -12.25 -9.87 -10.69
C PHE A 138 -13.38 -8.89 -10.31
N ASP A 139 -14.33 -9.31 -9.46
CA ASP A 139 -15.34 -8.42 -8.91
C ASP A 139 -14.69 -7.41 -7.96
N THR A 140 -14.76 -6.11 -8.30
CA THR A 140 -14.16 -5.01 -7.56
C THR A 140 -14.85 -4.69 -6.25
N LYS A 141 -16.05 -5.25 -6.03
CA LYS A 141 -16.77 -5.15 -4.77
C LYS A 141 -16.30 -6.23 -3.80
N VAL A 142 -15.67 -5.80 -2.74
CA VAL A 142 -15.01 -6.65 -1.75
C VAL A 142 -15.65 -6.47 -0.39
N GLU A 143 -16.13 -7.55 0.20
CA GLU A 143 -16.62 -7.52 1.58
C GLU A 143 -15.45 -7.51 2.56
N ILE A 144 -15.49 -6.57 3.51
CA ILE A 144 -14.57 -6.50 4.64
C ILE A 144 -15.34 -6.49 5.95
N VAL A 145 -14.72 -6.98 7.02
CA VAL A 145 -15.26 -6.89 8.37
C VAL A 145 -14.39 -5.99 9.21
N GLU A 146 -14.97 -4.95 9.77
CA GLU A 146 -14.29 -4.02 10.66
C GLU A 146 -15.09 -3.81 11.93
N ASN A 147 -14.49 -4.09 13.10
CA ASN A 147 -15.16 -4.00 14.41
C ASN A 147 -16.50 -4.76 14.48
N GLY A 148 -16.60 -5.90 13.77
CA GLY A 148 -17.83 -6.71 13.69
C GLY A 148 -18.90 -6.16 12.74
N VAL A 149 -18.62 -5.08 12.01
CA VAL A 149 -19.51 -4.51 10.99
C VAL A 149 -19.02 -4.92 9.60
N HIS A 150 -19.94 -5.36 8.76
CA HIS A 150 -19.67 -5.73 7.37
C HIS A 150 -19.80 -4.51 6.46
N TYR A 151 -18.78 -4.25 5.66
CA TYR A 151 -18.75 -3.18 4.66
C TYR A 151 -18.50 -3.78 3.28
N MET A 152 -19.21 -3.27 2.28
CA MET A 152 -18.90 -3.54 0.88
C MET A 152 -18.00 -2.41 0.37
N VAL A 153 -16.74 -2.72 0.08
CA VAL A 153 -15.74 -1.79 -0.44
C VAL A 153 -15.65 -1.96 -1.94
N ASP A 154 -15.73 -0.87 -2.67
CA ASP A 154 -15.46 -0.85 -4.11
C ASP A 154 -14.02 -0.37 -4.33
N VAL A 155 -13.14 -1.30 -4.71
CA VAL A 155 -11.71 -1.01 -4.92
C VAL A 155 -11.47 -0.24 -6.23
N GLU A 156 -12.43 -0.23 -7.13
CA GLU A 156 -12.38 0.55 -8.37
C GLU A 156 -12.83 1.99 -8.17
N ASP A 157 -14.04 2.22 -7.64
CA ASP A 157 -14.64 3.55 -7.58
C ASP A 157 -14.74 4.14 -6.17
N GLY A 158 -14.39 3.38 -5.15
CA GLY A 158 -14.36 3.84 -3.77
C GLY A 158 -13.31 4.94 -3.52
N GLN A 159 -13.47 5.66 -2.42
CA GLN A 159 -12.55 6.74 -2.03
C GLN A 159 -11.15 6.22 -1.74
N LYS A 160 -10.10 6.98 -2.11
CA LYS A 160 -8.69 6.58 -2.00
C LYS A 160 -8.46 5.23 -2.72
N THR A 161 -8.00 4.21 -1.99
CA THR A 161 -7.83 2.84 -2.47
C THR A 161 -9.09 1.98 -2.39
N GLY A 162 -10.21 2.57 -1.92
CA GLY A 162 -11.51 1.90 -1.77
C GLY A 162 -12.20 2.26 -0.46
N PHE A 163 -11.46 2.37 0.66
CA PHE A 163 -11.99 2.63 2.00
C PHE A 163 -10.95 3.30 2.89
N PHE A 164 -11.40 4.06 3.89
CA PHE A 164 -10.54 4.73 4.86
C PHE A 164 -10.15 3.78 6.00
N LEU A 165 -9.17 2.92 5.77
CA LEU A 165 -8.67 1.95 6.76
C LEU A 165 -8.10 2.61 8.03
N ASP A 166 -7.55 3.81 7.90
CA ASP A 166 -6.99 4.61 9.00
C ASP A 166 -8.06 5.10 10.00
N GLN A 167 -9.34 5.12 9.59
CA GLN A 167 -10.46 5.57 10.43
C GLN A 167 -11.09 4.48 11.29
N LYS A 168 -10.58 3.25 11.26
CA LYS A 168 -11.11 2.09 11.99
C LYS A 168 -11.38 2.39 13.48
N ASN A 169 -10.38 2.94 14.16
CA ASN A 169 -10.49 3.24 15.58
C ASN A 169 -11.45 4.42 15.85
N ASN A 170 -11.51 5.41 14.97
CA ASN A 170 -12.43 6.53 15.07
C ASN A 170 -13.88 6.06 14.89
N ARG A 171 -14.16 5.18 13.92
CA ARG A 171 -15.49 4.57 13.75
C ARG A 171 -15.89 3.75 14.98
N ALA A 172 -14.98 2.96 15.56
CA ALA A 172 -15.24 2.24 16.81
C ALA A 172 -15.53 3.19 17.99
N ALA A 173 -14.80 4.28 18.10
CA ALA A 173 -14.90 5.20 19.22
C ALA A 173 -16.28 5.90 19.32
N ILE A 174 -16.95 6.17 18.20
CA ILE A 174 -18.26 6.84 18.19
C ILE A 174 -19.40 5.90 18.61
N HIS A 175 -19.23 4.58 18.51
CA HIS A 175 -20.28 3.59 18.76
C HIS A 175 -20.93 3.78 20.13
N ARG A 176 -20.14 4.06 21.18
CA ARG A 176 -20.64 4.30 22.54
C ARG A 176 -21.58 5.50 22.67
N PHE A 177 -21.51 6.45 21.74
CA PHE A 177 -22.35 7.66 21.75
C PHE A 177 -23.63 7.50 20.91
N CYS A 178 -23.71 6.46 20.07
CA CYS A 178 -24.82 6.29 19.12
C CYS A 178 -25.98 5.47 19.68
N LYS A 179 -25.76 4.68 20.75
CA LYS A 179 -26.79 3.81 21.34
C LYS A 179 -28.01 4.63 21.76
N ASP A 180 -29.19 4.24 21.26
CA ASP A 180 -30.48 4.88 21.54
C ASP A 180 -30.54 6.37 21.18
N LYS A 181 -29.72 6.81 20.21
CA LYS A 181 -29.64 8.19 19.72
C LYS A 181 -30.06 8.30 18.26
N LYS A 182 -30.54 9.47 17.88
CA LYS A 182 -30.63 9.87 16.47
C LYS A 182 -29.27 10.41 16.05
N VAL A 183 -28.71 9.84 15.01
CA VAL A 183 -27.41 10.21 14.46
C VAL A 183 -27.62 10.83 13.08
N LEU A 184 -26.98 11.94 12.80
CA LEU A 184 -26.92 12.57 11.49
C LEU A 184 -25.48 12.46 10.97
N ASP A 185 -25.30 11.79 9.84
CA ASP A 185 -24.07 11.86 9.07
C ASP A 185 -24.24 12.92 7.96
N CYS A 186 -23.29 13.85 7.88
CA CYS A 186 -23.40 15.00 6.97
C CYS A 186 -22.53 14.85 5.71
N PHE A 187 -21.70 13.82 5.62
CA PHE A 187 -20.65 13.69 4.59
C PHE A 187 -20.56 12.32 3.92
N THR A 188 -21.54 11.47 4.09
CA THR A 188 -21.68 10.19 3.36
C THR A 188 -22.72 10.28 2.26
#